data_02dd18c6fe8ea61012726eba3b1111bc
#
_entry.id   02dd18c6fe8ea61012726eba3b1111bc
#
_cell.length_a   1.000
_cell.length_b   1.000
_cell.length_c   1.000
_cell.angle_alpha   90.00
_cell.angle_beta   90.00
_cell.angle_gamma   90.00
#
_symmetry.space_group_name_H-M   'P 1'
#
loop_
_entity.id
_entity.type
_entity.pdbx_description
1 polymer ?
#
loop_
_entity_poly.entity_id
_entity_poly.type
_entity_poly.pdbx_seq_one_letter_code
_entity_poly.pdbx_strand_id
1 'polypeptide(L)'
;MEHQLWNAIVAVLATLDKPRNSVAFEFSDEDIVKVFYWAVIHDRPMSWAVQRRNWPIHLRKKPLPSNTTMSRRLRTESVRALLNALEQRVVVPQQPGLFWMIDGKPLSISGCSKDKQAGYGRAANCKAKGYKIHAIVGSDGTIASWRVAPMNKDERVMAERMVRTAPIQGYLVADSNYDSNKLHEACLKRDQLQLVTRRRYGPNHGTGHRKQSSGRLRAIELTENPKPAFATNLLHDRDEIERCFGNLTNWGGGLTCLPPWVRTHRRVHRWVQAKLVLTAVKRADCSTTYVA
;
A
#
# COMPACT_ATOMS: atom_id res chain seq x y z
N MET A 1 -8.93 21.82 -1.17
CA MET A 1 -8.52 20.41 -1.21
C MET A 1 -7.65 20.02 0.00
N GLU A 2 -6.46 20.60 0.22
CA GLU A 2 -5.55 20.21 1.33
C GLU A 2 -6.17 20.35 2.71
N HIS A 3 -6.90 21.45 2.96
CA HIS A 3 -7.67 21.64 4.19
C HIS A 3 -8.82 20.62 4.38
N GLN A 4 -9.49 20.25 3.31
CA GLN A 4 -10.54 19.24 3.36
C GLN A 4 -9.97 17.89 3.75
N LEU A 5 -8.87 17.46 3.10
CA LEU A 5 -8.16 16.23 3.45
C LEU A 5 -7.67 16.22 4.90
N TRP A 6 -7.12 17.36 5.36
CA TRP A 6 -6.68 17.46 6.75
C TRP A 6 -7.84 17.39 7.73
N ASN A 7 -8.95 18.07 7.46
CA ASN A 7 -10.15 18.01 8.29
C ASN A 7 -10.74 16.59 8.32
N ALA A 8 -10.79 15.91 7.20
CA ALA A 8 -11.25 14.52 7.12
C ALA A 8 -10.37 13.58 7.95
N ILE A 9 -9.04 13.70 7.87
CA ILE A 9 -8.12 12.94 8.72
C ILE A 9 -8.34 13.23 10.19
N VAL A 10 -8.53 14.51 10.58
CA VAL A 10 -8.80 14.90 11.96
C VAL A 10 -10.12 14.33 12.45
N ALA A 11 -11.16 14.34 11.61
CA ALA A 11 -12.46 13.76 11.94
C ALA A 11 -12.36 12.25 12.19
N VAL A 12 -11.67 11.51 11.32
CA VAL A 12 -11.47 10.06 11.51
C VAL A 12 -10.64 9.79 12.77
N LEU A 13 -9.56 10.55 13.03
CA LEU A 13 -8.76 10.40 14.25
C LEU A 13 -9.58 10.62 15.53
N ALA A 14 -10.58 11.50 15.49
CA ALA A 14 -11.44 11.75 16.64
C ALA A 14 -12.35 10.55 16.98
N THR A 15 -12.65 9.67 16.00
CA THR A 15 -13.50 8.47 16.20
C THR A 15 -12.73 7.23 16.64
N LEU A 16 -11.38 7.28 16.61
CA LEU A 16 -10.57 6.13 16.97
C LEU A 16 -10.37 6.03 18.47
N ASP A 17 -10.38 4.78 18.97
CA ASP A 17 -9.96 4.49 20.33
C ASP A 17 -8.48 4.86 20.51
N LYS A 18 -8.21 5.70 21.51
CA LYS A 18 -6.85 6.18 21.75
C LYS A 18 -6.14 5.25 22.74
N PRO A 19 -4.95 4.76 22.41
CA PRO A 19 -4.17 3.99 23.36
C PRO A 19 -3.90 4.85 24.59
N ARG A 20 -4.19 4.31 25.79
CA ARG A 20 -3.86 4.97 27.07
C ARG A 20 -2.36 5.00 27.21
N ASN A 21 -1.77 6.18 27.15
CA ASN A 21 -0.36 6.35 27.47
C ASN A 21 -0.20 6.43 28.99
N SER A 22 0.68 5.60 29.56
CA SER A 22 1.04 5.65 30.98
C SER A 22 1.91 6.88 31.33
N VAL A 23 2.46 7.55 30.32
CA VAL A 23 3.33 8.72 30.46
C VAL A 23 2.64 9.93 29.85
N ALA A 24 2.49 10.99 30.65
CA ALA A 24 2.00 12.28 30.16
C ALA A 24 3.08 12.95 29.30
N PHE A 25 2.79 13.13 28.02
CA PHE A 25 3.61 13.90 27.11
C PHE A 25 2.98 15.28 26.88
N GLU A 26 3.83 16.30 26.67
CA GLU A 26 3.40 17.64 26.30
C GLU A 26 2.52 17.65 25.04
N PHE A 27 2.84 16.77 24.06
CA PHE A 27 2.06 16.57 22.83
C PHE A 27 1.45 15.18 22.82
N SER A 28 0.14 15.08 22.60
CA SER A 28 -0.54 13.81 22.45
C SER A 28 -0.07 13.05 21.20
N ASP A 29 -0.34 11.74 21.14
CA ASP A 29 -0.07 10.94 19.92
C ASP A 29 -0.87 11.47 18.74
N GLU A 30 -2.08 11.94 19.00
CA GLU A 30 -2.93 12.55 17.98
C GLU A 30 -2.34 13.84 17.42
N ASP A 31 -1.73 14.70 18.24
CA ASP A 31 -1.04 15.91 17.77
C ASP A 31 0.15 15.55 16.88
N ILE A 32 0.91 14.53 17.25
CA ILE A 32 2.03 14.02 16.44
C ILE A 32 1.54 13.49 15.09
N VAL A 33 0.44 12.71 15.07
CA VAL A 33 -0.13 12.19 13.83
C VAL A 33 -0.69 13.32 12.96
N LYS A 34 -1.38 14.31 13.54
CA LYS A 34 -1.88 15.50 12.81
C LYS A 34 -0.75 16.27 12.14
N VAL A 35 0.34 16.56 12.86
CA VAL A 35 1.50 17.26 12.28
C VAL A 35 2.17 16.42 11.20
N PHE A 36 2.23 15.11 11.36
CA PHE A 36 2.75 14.21 10.34
C PHE A 36 1.90 14.24 9.06
N TYR A 37 0.57 14.13 9.18
CA TYR A 37 -0.31 14.20 8.01
C TYR A 37 -0.27 15.56 7.33
N TRP A 38 -0.12 16.66 8.08
CA TRP A 38 0.08 17.98 7.49
C TRP A 38 1.30 18.01 6.55
N ALA A 39 2.43 17.42 7.00
CA ALA A 39 3.62 17.29 6.14
C ALA A 39 3.37 16.42 4.89
N VAL A 40 2.63 15.30 5.04
CA VAL A 40 2.38 14.36 3.94
C VAL A 40 1.40 14.92 2.91
N ILE A 41 0.36 15.65 3.34
CA ILE A 41 -0.60 16.33 2.47
C ILE A 41 0.11 17.34 1.56
N HIS A 42 1.04 18.09 2.12
CA HIS A 42 1.78 19.13 1.39
C HIS A 42 3.06 18.62 0.69
N ASP A 43 3.35 17.32 0.73
CA ASP A 43 4.61 16.77 0.22
C ASP A 43 5.84 17.52 0.74
N ARG A 44 5.89 17.75 2.05
CA ARG A 44 6.96 18.51 2.72
C ARG A 44 7.64 17.70 3.83
N PRO A 45 8.91 18.04 4.16
CA PRO A 45 9.60 17.40 5.27
C PRO A 45 9.01 17.81 6.63
N MET A 46 9.27 17.00 7.68
CA MET A 46 8.84 17.32 9.04
C MET A 46 9.31 18.68 9.53
N SER A 47 10.53 19.10 9.15
CA SER A 47 11.07 20.40 9.48
C SER A 47 10.23 21.58 8.94
N TRP A 48 9.46 21.36 7.90
CA TRP A 48 8.51 22.34 7.38
C TRP A 48 7.21 22.33 8.19
N ALA A 49 6.67 21.14 8.52
CA ALA A 49 5.40 21.03 9.21
C ALA A 49 5.43 21.53 10.67
N VAL A 50 6.59 21.53 11.32
CA VAL A 50 6.75 22.05 12.69
C VAL A 50 6.90 23.58 12.75
N GLN A 51 6.84 24.27 11.61
CA GLN A 51 6.93 25.74 11.57
C GLN A 51 5.53 26.35 11.52
N ARG A 52 5.19 27.17 12.53
CA ARG A 52 3.87 27.82 12.66
C ARG A 52 3.43 28.57 11.41
N ARG A 53 4.37 29.22 10.71
CA ARG A 53 4.08 29.99 9.49
C ARG A 53 3.47 29.14 8.36
N ASN A 54 3.72 27.84 8.35
CA ASN A 54 3.24 26.88 7.35
C ASN A 54 1.85 26.31 7.67
N TRP A 55 1.20 26.83 8.71
CA TRP A 55 -0.16 26.47 9.09
C TRP A 55 -1.14 27.61 8.83
N PRO A 56 -2.43 27.32 8.59
CA PRO A 56 -3.46 28.32 8.52
C PRO A 56 -3.53 29.16 9.80
N ILE A 57 -3.89 30.43 9.68
CA ILE A 57 -3.89 31.40 10.81
C ILE A 57 -4.71 30.88 11.99
N HIS A 58 -5.90 30.30 11.75
CA HIS A 58 -6.78 29.78 12.78
C HIS A 58 -6.21 28.56 13.54
N LEU A 59 -5.25 27.82 12.95
CA LEU A 59 -4.58 26.68 13.57
C LEU A 59 -3.25 27.03 14.25
N ARG A 60 -2.74 28.25 14.06
CA ARG A 60 -1.44 28.70 14.61
C ARG A 60 -1.44 28.90 16.14
N LYS A 61 -2.61 28.93 16.77
CA LYS A 61 -2.75 29.17 18.23
C LYS A 61 -2.16 28.07 19.10
N LYS A 62 -2.13 26.83 18.60
CA LYS A 62 -1.58 25.69 19.35
C LYS A 62 -0.05 25.61 19.22
N PRO A 63 0.66 25.24 20.29
CA PRO A 63 2.08 24.93 20.19
C PRO A 63 2.31 23.75 19.25
N LEU A 64 3.44 23.73 18.56
CA LEU A 64 3.84 22.64 17.67
C LEU A 64 5.06 21.93 18.26
N PRO A 65 5.14 20.59 18.13
CA PRO A 65 6.29 19.83 18.57
C PRO A 65 7.53 20.21 17.76
N SER A 66 8.70 20.11 18.39
CA SER A 66 9.97 20.30 17.70
C SER A 66 10.22 19.17 16.68
N ASN A 67 11.10 19.40 15.71
CA ASN A 67 11.49 18.38 14.74
C ASN A 67 12.11 17.13 15.43
N THR A 68 12.85 17.33 16.53
CA THR A 68 13.41 16.25 17.35
C THR A 68 12.30 15.46 18.05
N THR A 69 11.33 16.16 18.65
CA THR A 69 10.14 15.54 19.25
C THR A 69 9.38 14.70 18.22
N MET A 70 9.10 15.25 17.04
CA MET A 70 8.46 14.51 15.96
C MET A 70 9.23 13.26 15.57
N SER A 71 10.55 13.38 15.37
CA SER A 71 11.41 12.24 15.00
C SER A 71 11.39 11.12 16.05
N ARG A 72 11.40 11.46 17.33
CA ARG A 72 11.35 10.52 18.44
C ARG A 72 9.96 9.88 18.56
N ARG A 73 8.91 10.70 18.63
CA ARG A 73 7.54 10.25 18.86
C ARG A 73 6.98 9.40 17.73
N LEU A 74 7.28 9.73 16.49
CA LEU A 74 6.91 8.89 15.33
C LEU A 74 7.54 7.47 15.36
N ARG A 75 8.43 7.15 16.30
CA ARG A 75 9.01 5.82 16.49
C ARG A 75 8.36 5.05 17.65
N THR A 76 7.57 5.72 18.50
CA THR A 76 6.89 5.08 19.62
C THR A 76 5.83 4.09 19.15
N GLU A 77 5.57 3.08 19.98
CA GLU A 77 4.56 2.06 19.66
C GLU A 77 3.16 2.67 19.63
N SER A 78 2.84 3.57 20.55
CA SER A 78 1.53 4.21 20.63
C SER A 78 1.18 5.02 19.37
N VAL A 79 2.12 5.82 18.84
CA VAL A 79 1.92 6.55 17.58
C VAL A 79 1.80 5.58 16.39
N ARG A 80 2.58 4.48 16.38
CA ARG A 80 2.45 3.45 15.33
C ARG A 80 1.10 2.75 15.39
N ALA A 81 0.63 2.41 16.59
CA ALA A 81 -0.69 1.82 16.78
C ALA A 81 -1.80 2.75 16.28
N LEU A 82 -1.73 4.05 16.55
CA LEU A 82 -2.70 5.03 16.07
C LEU A 82 -2.68 5.17 14.53
N LEU A 83 -1.49 5.18 13.92
CA LEU A 83 -1.37 5.18 12.45
C LEU A 83 -1.95 3.90 11.82
N ASN A 84 -1.74 2.75 12.44
CA ASN A 84 -2.31 1.49 11.98
C ASN A 84 -3.84 1.46 12.17
N ALA A 85 -4.36 1.96 13.29
CA ALA A 85 -5.80 2.06 13.51
C ALA A 85 -6.48 2.97 12.46
N LEU A 86 -5.85 4.09 12.12
CA LEU A 86 -6.32 4.99 11.07
C LEU A 86 -6.34 4.28 9.70
N GLU A 87 -5.29 3.55 9.36
CA GLU A 87 -5.23 2.75 8.14
C GLU A 87 -6.33 1.69 8.10
N GLN A 88 -6.46 0.90 9.17
CA GLN A 88 -7.51 -0.13 9.28
C GLN A 88 -8.91 0.45 9.08
N ARG A 89 -9.14 1.65 9.59
CA ARG A 89 -10.45 2.31 9.51
C ARG A 89 -10.82 2.77 8.11
N VAL A 90 -9.84 3.23 7.30
CA VAL A 90 -10.13 3.89 6.02
C VAL A 90 -9.61 3.18 4.78
N VAL A 91 -8.60 2.32 4.90
CA VAL A 91 -7.96 1.66 3.75
C VAL A 91 -8.44 0.23 3.57
N VAL A 92 -8.53 -0.52 4.69
CA VAL A 92 -8.88 -1.94 4.64
C VAL A 92 -10.38 -2.10 4.36
N PRO A 93 -10.77 -2.96 3.39
CA PRO A 93 -12.18 -3.18 3.07
C PRO A 93 -12.91 -3.78 4.27
N GLN A 94 -14.09 -3.25 4.56
CA GLN A 94 -14.95 -3.73 5.66
C GLN A 94 -15.60 -5.09 5.32
N GLN A 95 -15.81 -5.35 4.02
CA GLN A 95 -16.32 -6.62 3.53
C GLN A 95 -15.34 -7.21 2.50
N PRO A 96 -14.97 -8.49 2.64
CA PRO A 96 -14.08 -9.12 1.67
C PRO A 96 -14.80 -9.33 0.34
N GLY A 97 -14.22 -8.83 -0.74
CA GLY A 97 -14.62 -9.18 -2.10
C GLY A 97 -14.19 -10.61 -2.47
N LEU A 98 -14.64 -11.07 -3.64
CA LEU A 98 -14.24 -12.36 -4.21
C LEU A 98 -13.18 -12.23 -5.32
N PHE A 99 -12.84 -11.01 -5.68
CA PHE A 99 -11.91 -10.73 -6.78
C PHE A 99 -10.83 -9.75 -6.34
N TRP A 100 -9.60 -10.20 -6.46
CA TRP A 100 -8.41 -9.48 -6.02
C TRP A 100 -7.33 -9.50 -7.09
N MET A 101 -6.52 -8.48 -7.10
CA MET A 101 -5.35 -8.37 -7.96
C MET A 101 -4.11 -8.09 -7.12
N ILE A 102 -2.98 -8.63 -7.54
CA ILE A 102 -1.70 -8.36 -6.88
C ILE A 102 -0.68 -7.87 -7.89
N ASP A 103 0.02 -6.81 -7.53
CA ASP A 103 1.14 -6.28 -8.31
C ASP A 103 2.09 -5.45 -7.46
N GLY A 104 3.22 -5.03 -8.04
CA GLY A 104 4.27 -4.25 -7.41
C GLY A 104 4.60 -2.96 -8.16
N LYS A 105 4.39 -1.80 -7.50
CA LYS A 105 4.76 -0.49 -8.04
C LYS A 105 6.13 -0.03 -7.54
N PRO A 106 7.08 0.30 -8.42
CA PRO A 106 8.38 0.83 -8.03
C PRO A 106 8.25 2.24 -7.44
N LEU A 107 9.04 2.50 -6.39
CA LEU A 107 9.18 3.78 -5.71
C LEU A 107 10.66 4.17 -5.76
N SER A 108 11.06 4.83 -6.82
CA SER A 108 12.45 5.21 -7.04
C SER A 108 12.91 6.29 -6.06
N ILE A 109 14.19 6.25 -5.73
CA ILE A 109 14.91 7.31 -5.03
C ILE A 109 16.04 7.83 -5.94
N SER A 110 16.60 9.00 -5.62
CA SER A 110 17.76 9.50 -6.35
C SER A 110 18.90 8.48 -6.35
N GLY A 111 19.54 8.28 -7.49
CA GLY A 111 20.68 7.38 -7.65
C GLY A 111 21.86 7.71 -6.72
N CYS A 112 22.03 8.99 -6.36
CA CYS A 112 23.03 9.46 -5.41
C CYS A 112 22.68 9.20 -3.94
N SER A 113 21.51 8.61 -3.66
CA SER A 113 21.08 8.35 -2.28
C SER A 113 22.00 7.34 -1.59
N LYS A 114 22.44 7.70 -0.38
CA LYS A 114 23.22 6.83 0.54
C LYS A 114 22.35 5.85 1.32
N ASP A 115 21.05 5.72 1.03
CA ASP A 115 20.17 4.78 1.72
C ASP A 115 20.62 3.35 1.45
N LYS A 116 21.16 2.70 2.49
CA LYS A 116 21.66 1.31 2.44
C LYS A 116 20.53 0.27 2.43
N GLN A 117 19.31 0.65 2.78
CA GLN A 117 18.15 -0.24 2.82
C GLN A 117 17.40 -0.29 1.48
N ALA A 118 17.68 0.65 0.57
CA ALA A 118 17.13 0.64 -0.77
C ALA A 118 17.90 -0.33 -1.68
N GLY A 119 17.16 -1.07 -2.50
CA GLY A 119 17.72 -2.01 -3.48
C GLY A 119 17.69 -1.46 -4.91
N TYR A 120 18.44 -2.08 -5.82
CA TYR A 120 18.37 -1.82 -7.25
C TYR A 120 17.41 -2.81 -7.91
N GLY A 121 16.51 -2.33 -8.74
CA GLY A 121 15.54 -3.15 -9.47
C GLY A 121 15.01 -2.45 -10.71
N ARG A 122 14.09 -3.12 -11.40
CA ARG A 122 13.43 -2.58 -12.59
C ARG A 122 12.40 -1.52 -12.17
N ALA A 123 12.46 -0.35 -12.78
CA ALA A 123 11.50 0.73 -12.63
C ALA A 123 11.15 1.23 -14.03
N ALA A 124 9.92 0.98 -14.48
CA ALA A 124 9.50 1.26 -15.85
C ALA A 124 10.55 0.77 -16.89
N ASN A 125 11.20 1.65 -17.60
CA ASN A 125 12.13 1.31 -18.68
C ASN A 125 13.61 1.29 -18.25
N CYS A 126 13.92 1.48 -16.98
CA CYS A 126 15.30 1.57 -16.49
C CYS A 126 15.52 0.78 -15.20
N LYS A 127 16.79 0.58 -14.84
CA LYS A 127 17.18 0.09 -13.53
C LYS A 127 17.35 1.28 -12.58
N ALA A 128 16.63 1.28 -11.47
CA ALA A 128 16.69 2.35 -10.48
C ALA A 128 16.95 1.80 -9.08
N LYS A 129 17.46 2.67 -8.20
CA LYS A 129 17.57 2.40 -6.76
C LYS A 129 16.28 2.84 -6.08
N GLY A 130 15.77 2.02 -5.15
CA GLY A 130 14.56 2.39 -4.41
C GLY A 130 13.93 1.25 -3.66
N TYR A 131 12.64 1.41 -3.49
CA TYR A 131 11.73 0.46 -2.88
C TYR A 131 10.64 0.07 -3.87
N LYS A 132 9.87 -0.94 -3.54
CA LYS A 132 8.68 -1.35 -4.26
C LYS A 132 7.54 -1.49 -3.26
N ILE A 133 6.39 -0.88 -3.54
CA ILE A 133 5.15 -1.23 -2.86
C ILE A 133 4.54 -2.42 -3.60
N HIS A 134 4.20 -3.45 -2.85
CA HIS A 134 3.38 -4.58 -3.29
C HIS A 134 2.01 -4.40 -2.67
N ALA A 135 0.95 -4.55 -3.44
CA ALA A 135 -0.42 -4.39 -2.95
C ALA A 135 -1.33 -5.49 -3.48
N ILE A 136 -2.29 -5.90 -2.65
CA ILE A 136 -3.45 -6.70 -3.03
C ILE A 136 -4.63 -5.75 -3.04
N VAL A 137 -5.25 -5.61 -4.21
CA VAL A 137 -6.27 -4.61 -4.49
C VAL A 137 -7.55 -5.30 -4.95
N GLY A 138 -8.70 -4.87 -4.47
CA GLY A 138 -10.01 -5.31 -4.94
C GLY A 138 -10.42 -4.60 -6.23
N SER A 139 -11.42 -5.14 -6.93
CA SER A 139 -11.98 -4.55 -8.16
C SER A 139 -12.58 -3.15 -7.95
N ASP A 140 -12.95 -2.82 -6.74
CA ASP A 140 -13.39 -1.49 -6.32
C ASP A 140 -12.24 -0.52 -5.99
N GLY A 141 -10.98 -0.97 -6.15
CA GLY A 141 -9.77 -0.22 -5.82
C GLY A 141 -9.46 -0.15 -4.32
N THR A 142 -10.15 -0.90 -3.45
CA THR A 142 -9.78 -1.04 -2.04
C THR A 142 -8.49 -1.84 -1.90
N ILE A 143 -7.72 -1.58 -0.85
CA ILE A 143 -6.44 -2.25 -0.61
C ILE A 143 -6.58 -3.19 0.58
N ALA A 144 -6.63 -4.51 0.31
CA ALA A 144 -6.73 -5.53 1.35
C ALA A 144 -5.42 -5.74 2.12
N SER A 145 -4.30 -5.62 1.43
CA SER A 145 -2.97 -5.77 2.04
C SER A 145 -1.93 -5.06 1.19
N TRP A 146 -0.89 -4.55 1.83
CA TRP A 146 0.24 -3.97 1.14
C TRP A 146 1.53 -4.14 1.94
N ARG A 147 2.67 -4.11 1.25
CA ARG A 147 3.99 -4.14 1.85
C ARG A 147 4.97 -3.31 1.05
N VAL A 148 5.93 -2.70 1.73
CA VAL A 148 7.08 -2.06 1.10
C VAL A 148 8.31 -2.95 1.29
N ALA A 149 9.07 -3.14 0.24
CA ALA A 149 10.34 -3.86 0.28
C ALA A 149 11.41 -3.13 -0.55
N PRO A 150 12.71 -3.39 -0.33
CA PRO A 150 13.75 -2.97 -1.26
C PRO A 150 13.45 -3.47 -2.68
N MET A 151 13.75 -2.66 -3.70
CA MET A 151 13.32 -2.93 -5.09
C MET A 151 13.90 -4.25 -5.67
N ASN A 152 14.96 -4.79 -5.09
CA ASN A 152 15.57 -6.07 -5.49
C ASN A 152 14.93 -7.31 -4.84
N LYS A 153 13.88 -7.14 -4.02
CA LYS A 153 13.20 -8.31 -3.43
C LYS A 153 12.28 -8.98 -4.45
N ASP A 154 12.28 -10.31 -4.43
CA ASP A 154 11.43 -11.13 -5.30
C ASP A 154 9.95 -10.88 -4.98
N GLU A 155 9.16 -10.56 -6.00
CA GLU A 155 7.73 -10.25 -5.90
C GLU A 155 6.92 -11.45 -5.40
N ARG A 156 7.30 -12.67 -5.81
CA ARG A 156 6.63 -13.92 -5.39
C ARG A 156 6.76 -14.14 -3.89
N VAL A 157 7.96 -13.89 -3.33
CA VAL A 157 8.20 -13.99 -1.89
C VAL A 157 7.37 -12.95 -1.11
N MET A 158 7.23 -11.75 -1.67
CA MET A 158 6.38 -10.72 -1.06
C MET A 158 4.90 -11.11 -1.13
N ALA A 159 4.45 -11.62 -2.27
CA ALA A 159 3.09 -12.13 -2.46
C ALA A 159 2.76 -13.26 -1.48
N GLU A 160 3.63 -14.27 -1.32
CA GLU A 160 3.44 -15.35 -0.35
C GLU A 160 3.22 -14.81 1.08
N ARG A 161 4.01 -13.82 1.49
CA ARG A 161 3.89 -13.20 2.82
C ARG A 161 2.57 -12.46 2.98
N MET A 162 2.11 -11.79 1.94
CA MET A 162 0.87 -11.02 1.96
C MET A 162 -0.34 -11.95 1.96
N VAL A 163 -0.36 -12.95 1.10
CA VAL A 163 -1.45 -13.94 1.01
C VAL A 163 -1.71 -14.64 2.34
N ARG A 164 -0.66 -14.92 3.14
CA ARG A 164 -0.82 -15.60 4.43
C ARG A 164 -1.65 -14.82 5.45
N THR A 165 -1.68 -13.49 5.35
CA THR A 165 -2.29 -12.62 6.36
C THR A 165 -3.40 -11.72 5.81
N ALA A 166 -3.49 -11.55 4.49
CA ALA A 166 -4.51 -10.71 3.88
C ALA A 166 -5.93 -11.27 4.10
N PRO A 167 -6.92 -10.43 4.39
CA PRO A 167 -8.32 -10.84 4.55
C PRO A 167 -8.99 -10.99 3.18
N ILE A 168 -8.55 -11.98 2.39
CA ILE A 168 -9.01 -12.20 1.01
C ILE A 168 -9.49 -13.64 0.80
N GLN A 169 -10.45 -13.80 -0.10
CA GLN A 169 -11.00 -15.07 -0.57
C GLN A 169 -11.37 -14.96 -2.06
N GLY A 170 -11.73 -16.07 -2.70
CA GLY A 170 -12.11 -16.11 -4.11
C GLY A 170 -10.92 -16.20 -5.05
N TYR A 171 -10.75 -15.23 -5.92
CA TYR A 171 -9.72 -15.24 -6.97
C TYR A 171 -8.70 -14.14 -6.77
N LEU A 172 -7.42 -14.51 -6.79
CA LEU A 172 -6.29 -13.59 -6.79
C LEU A 172 -5.63 -13.60 -8.17
N VAL A 173 -5.77 -12.52 -8.93
CA VAL A 173 -5.20 -12.40 -10.26
C VAL A 173 -3.83 -11.73 -10.20
N ALA A 174 -2.89 -12.26 -10.99
CA ALA A 174 -1.53 -11.75 -11.06
C ALA A 174 -0.97 -11.86 -12.48
N ASP A 175 0.13 -11.16 -12.75
CA ASP A 175 0.89 -11.34 -13.98
C ASP A 175 1.68 -12.67 -13.96
N SER A 176 2.26 -13.03 -15.10
CA SER A 176 3.03 -14.28 -15.24
C SER A 176 4.31 -14.32 -14.38
N ASN A 177 4.80 -13.19 -13.87
CA ASN A 177 5.95 -13.18 -12.96
C ASN A 177 5.62 -13.80 -11.61
N TYR A 178 4.34 -13.84 -11.23
CA TYR A 178 3.88 -14.47 -10.00
C TYR A 178 3.65 -15.99 -10.14
N ASP A 179 3.77 -16.57 -11.34
CA ASP A 179 3.62 -18.01 -11.55
C ASP A 179 4.72 -18.80 -10.83
N SER A 180 4.41 -19.32 -9.65
CA SER A 180 5.29 -20.20 -8.88
C SER A 180 4.51 -21.19 -8.03
N ASN A 181 4.98 -22.45 -7.98
CA ASN A 181 4.35 -23.49 -7.16
C ASN A 181 4.16 -23.05 -5.70
N LYS A 182 5.16 -22.39 -5.11
CA LYS A 182 5.09 -21.93 -3.71
C LYS A 182 3.96 -20.94 -3.47
N LEU A 183 3.74 -20.01 -4.40
CA LEU A 183 2.66 -19.04 -4.26
C LEU A 183 1.29 -19.70 -4.48
N HIS A 184 1.16 -20.63 -5.44
CA HIS A 184 -0.06 -21.41 -5.62
C HIS A 184 -0.38 -22.26 -4.38
N GLU A 185 0.62 -22.89 -3.76
CA GLU A 185 0.46 -23.62 -2.50
C GLU A 185 0.07 -22.71 -1.32
N ALA A 186 0.66 -21.50 -1.26
CA ALA A 186 0.29 -20.54 -0.23
C ALA A 186 -1.17 -20.09 -0.36
N CYS A 187 -1.67 -19.92 -1.58
CA CYS A 187 -3.08 -19.64 -1.84
C CYS A 187 -3.97 -20.82 -1.46
N LEU A 188 -3.60 -22.06 -1.84
CA LEU A 188 -4.37 -23.26 -1.51
C LEU A 188 -4.48 -23.53 0.00
N LYS A 189 -3.48 -23.13 0.79
CA LYS A 189 -3.54 -23.22 2.26
C LYS A 189 -4.53 -22.23 2.88
N ARG A 190 -5.00 -21.31 2.09
CA ARG A 190 -6.09 -20.39 2.43
C ARG A 190 -7.37 -20.96 1.85
N ASP A 191 -8.32 -21.31 2.72
CA ASP A 191 -9.61 -21.77 2.27
C ASP A 191 -10.23 -20.78 1.29
N GLN A 192 -10.73 -21.31 0.17
CA GLN A 192 -11.44 -20.52 -0.85
C GLN A 192 -10.59 -19.45 -1.58
N LEU A 193 -9.27 -19.62 -1.67
CA LEU A 193 -8.45 -18.68 -2.46
C LEU A 193 -7.74 -19.41 -3.62
N GLN A 194 -8.03 -19.00 -4.85
CA GLN A 194 -7.41 -19.48 -6.08
C GLN A 194 -6.55 -18.40 -6.72
N LEU A 195 -5.23 -18.65 -6.86
CA LEU A 195 -4.38 -17.80 -7.68
C LEU A 195 -4.65 -18.08 -9.17
N VAL A 196 -4.88 -17.01 -9.94
CA VAL A 196 -5.07 -17.05 -11.39
C VAL A 196 -3.97 -16.24 -12.05
N THR A 197 -3.10 -16.91 -12.78
CA THR A 197 -1.99 -16.31 -13.51
C THR A 197 -1.68 -17.13 -14.76
N ARG A 198 -1.24 -16.46 -15.82
CA ARG A 198 -0.72 -17.16 -17.02
C ARG A 198 0.60 -17.81 -16.67
N ARG A 199 0.93 -18.92 -17.34
CA ARG A 199 2.26 -19.54 -17.23
C ARG A 199 3.35 -18.52 -17.59
N ARG A 200 4.41 -18.51 -16.79
CA ARG A 200 5.58 -17.67 -17.05
C ARG A 200 6.33 -18.08 -18.33
N TYR A 201 6.35 -19.38 -18.61
CA TYR A 201 6.99 -19.96 -19.78
C TYR A 201 5.93 -20.65 -20.64
N GLY A 202 6.09 -20.59 -21.96
CA GLY A 202 5.14 -21.15 -22.92
C GLY A 202 4.93 -22.67 -22.77
N PRO A 203 3.98 -23.26 -23.53
CA PRO A 203 3.56 -24.65 -23.38
C PRO A 203 4.69 -25.66 -23.51
N ASN A 204 5.72 -25.38 -24.31
CA ASN A 204 6.89 -26.26 -24.51
C ASN A 204 7.90 -26.25 -23.34
N HIS A 205 7.78 -25.31 -22.41
CA HIS A 205 8.52 -25.33 -21.14
C HIS A 205 7.62 -25.97 -20.10
N GLY A 206 7.43 -27.24 -20.21
CA GLY A 206 6.42 -28.03 -19.54
C GLY A 206 6.29 -27.77 -18.05
N THR A 207 5.23 -28.29 -17.55
CA THR A 207 5.08 -28.54 -16.11
C THR A 207 6.24 -29.38 -15.58
N GLY A 208 7.09 -29.88 -16.48
CA GLY A 208 8.37 -30.52 -16.23
C GLY A 208 8.27 -31.79 -15.41
N HIS A 209 9.42 -32.40 -15.08
CA HIS A 209 9.50 -33.55 -14.20
C HIS A 209 9.21 -33.23 -12.72
N ARG A 210 8.99 -31.97 -12.37
CA ARG A 210 8.71 -31.55 -11.00
C ARG A 210 7.23 -31.67 -10.68
N LYS A 211 6.91 -32.19 -9.51
CA LYS A 211 5.55 -32.18 -8.97
C LYS A 211 4.99 -30.75 -8.95
N GLN A 212 3.87 -30.56 -9.61
CA GLN A 212 3.19 -29.28 -9.67
C GLN A 212 2.16 -29.16 -8.54
N SER A 213 1.95 -27.93 -8.05
CA SER A 213 0.86 -27.61 -7.15
C SER A 213 -0.48 -27.82 -7.87
N SER A 214 -1.45 -28.44 -7.20
CA SER A 214 -2.81 -28.60 -7.75
C SER A 214 -3.47 -27.26 -8.06
N GLY A 215 -3.21 -26.20 -7.27
CA GLY A 215 -3.67 -24.85 -7.57
C GLY A 215 -3.05 -24.26 -8.84
N ARG A 216 -1.79 -24.61 -9.14
CA ARG A 216 -1.16 -24.18 -10.39
C ARG A 216 -1.77 -24.92 -11.60
N LEU A 217 -2.01 -26.22 -11.48
CA LEU A 217 -2.67 -26.99 -12.54
C LEU A 217 -4.06 -26.44 -12.84
N ARG A 218 -4.84 -26.12 -11.79
CA ARG A 218 -6.15 -25.47 -11.95
C ARG A 218 -6.05 -24.09 -12.61
N ALA A 219 -5.04 -23.29 -12.27
CA ALA A 219 -4.84 -21.99 -12.92
C ALA A 219 -4.51 -22.15 -14.42
N ILE A 220 -3.71 -23.14 -14.80
CA ILE A 220 -3.39 -23.47 -16.19
C ILE A 220 -4.67 -23.88 -16.94
N GLU A 221 -5.45 -24.78 -16.37
CA GLU A 221 -6.74 -25.20 -16.95
C GLU A 221 -7.67 -24.00 -17.18
N LEU A 222 -7.84 -23.14 -16.19
CA LEU A 222 -8.64 -21.92 -16.29
C LEU A 222 -8.16 -20.94 -17.36
N THR A 223 -6.84 -20.85 -17.59
CA THR A 223 -6.26 -19.80 -18.45
C THR A 223 -5.93 -20.26 -19.86
N GLU A 224 -5.86 -21.56 -20.14
CA GLU A 224 -5.35 -22.08 -21.39
C GLU A 224 -6.34 -22.95 -22.17
N ASN A 225 -7.16 -23.80 -21.52
CA ASN A 225 -7.93 -24.81 -22.26
C ASN A 225 -9.27 -25.22 -21.62
N PRO A 226 -10.38 -25.19 -22.34
CA PRO A 226 -10.85 -24.06 -23.14
C PRO A 226 -11.04 -22.87 -22.19
N LYS A 227 -10.62 -21.71 -22.58
CA LYS A 227 -10.80 -20.52 -21.71
C LYS A 227 -12.29 -20.28 -21.47
N PRO A 228 -12.82 -20.54 -20.28
CA PRO A 228 -14.18 -20.10 -20.00
C PRO A 228 -14.22 -18.56 -20.05
N ALA A 229 -15.34 -18.00 -20.53
CA ALA A 229 -15.53 -16.54 -20.59
C ALA A 229 -15.18 -15.87 -19.25
N PHE A 230 -15.50 -16.54 -18.14
CA PHE A 230 -15.14 -16.13 -16.79
C PHE A 230 -13.64 -15.87 -16.59
N ALA A 231 -12.77 -16.80 -17.00
CA ALA A 231 -11.33 -16.63 -16.84
C ALA A 231 -10.76 -15.54 -17.75
N THR A 232 -11.35 -15.33 -18.93
CA THR A 232 -10.99 -14.23 -19.81
C THR A 232 -11.32 -12.88 -19.16
N ASN A 233 -12.50 -12.75 -18.56
CA ASN A 233 -12.90 -11.55 -17.83
C ASN A 233 -12.00 -11.29 -16.63
N LEU A 234 -11.68 -12.31 -15.83
CA LEU A 234 -10.75 -12.17 -14.69
C LEU A 234 -9.40 -11.63 -15.10
N LEU A 235 -8.84 -12.11 -16.22
CA LEU A 235 -7.54 -11.65 -16.72
C LEU A 235 -7.61 -10.24 -17.34
N HIS A 236 -8.75 -9.87 -17.91
CA HIS A 236 -8.99 -8.52 -18.43
C HIS A 236 -9.09 -7.49 -17.29
N ASP A 237 -9.79 -7.85 -16.21
CA ASP A 237 -9.98 -6.95 -15.05
C ASP A 237 -8.68 -6.67 -14.30
N ARG A 238 -7.57 -7.37 -14.62
CA ARG A 238 -6.24 -7.10 -14.05
C ARG A 238 -5.81 -5.64 -14.23
N ASP A 239 -6.26 -4.98 -15.29
CA ASP A 239 -5.89 -3.58 -15.57
C ASP A 239 -6.40 -2.61 -14.49
N GLU A 240 -7.33 -3.05 -13.62
CA GLU A 240 -7.80 -2.26 -12.49
C GLU A 240 -6.68 -1.97 -11.47
N ILE A 241 -5.72 -2.88 -11.29
CA ILE A 241 -4.58 -2.61 -10.39
C ILE A 241 -3.66 -1.51 -10.95
N GLU A 242 -3.50 -1.45 -12.27
CA GLU A 242 -2.75 -0.38 -12.92
C GLU A 242 -3.47 0.97 -12.73
N ARG A 243 -4.80 0.97 -12.81
CA ARG A 243 -5.67 2.11 -12.53
C ARG A 243 -5.56 2.54 -11.06
N CYS A 244 -5.56 1.59 -10.13
CA CYS A 244 -5.34 1.86 -8.71
C CYS A 244 -3.97 2.50 -8.47
N PHE A 245 -2.90 1.96 -9.04
CA PHE A 245 -1.57 2.55 -8.93
C PHE A 245 -1.45 3.91 -9.67
N GLY A 246 -2.16 4.09 -10.77
CA GLY A 246 -2.32 5.37 -11.44
C GLY A 246 -2.98 6.41 -10.54
N ASN A 247 -4.04 6.05 -9.86
CA ASN A 247 -4.73 6.90 -8.89
C ASN A 247 -3.83 7.28 -7.71
N LEU A 248 -3.08 6.34 -7.15
CA LEU A 248 -2.08 6.62 -6.10
C LEU A 248 -1.02 7.62 -6.58
N THR A 249 -0.68 7.58 -7.87
CA THR A 249 0.32 8.47 -8.48
C THR A 249 -0.23 9.87 -8.73
N ASN A 250 -1.33 9.95 -9.43
CA ASN A 250 -1.81 11.20 -10.04
C ASN A 250 -2.89 11.89 -9.21
N TRP A 251 -3.74 11.09 -8.58
CA TRP A 251 -4.93 11.60 -7.88
C TRP A 251 -4.80 11.57 -6.35
N GLY A 252 -4.17 10.53 -5.79
CA GLY A 252 -4.08 10.30 -4.35
C GLY A 252 -2.91 10.95 -3.62
N GLY A 253 -2.14 11.81 -4.28
CA GLY A 253 -1.07 12.55 -3.63
C GLY A 253 0.36 12.18 -4.06
N GLY A 254 0.55 11.77 -5.31
CA GLY A 254 1.87 11.75 -5.92
C GLY A 254 2.84 10.68 -5.42
N LEU A 255 2.38 9.44 -5.29
CA LEU A 255 3.27 8.33 -4.94
C LEU A 255 4.04 7.83 -6.20
N THR A 256 4.90 8.67 -6.76
CA THR A 256 5.78 8.36 -7.89
C THR A 256 7.20 8.01 -7.42
N CYS A 257 7.96 9.05 -7.12
CA CYS A 257 9.30 8.97 -6.55
C CYS A 257 9.25 9.35 -5.07
N LEU A 258 10.09 8.73 -4.27
CA LEU A 258 10.16 9.10 -2.85
C LEU A 258 10.90 10.42 -2.67
N PRO A 259 10.33 11.37 -1.93
CA PRO A 259 10.98 12.66 -1.66
C PRO A 259 12.36 12.47 -1.00
N PRO A 260 13.30 13.43 -1.16
CA PRO A 260 14.67 13.30 -0.62
C PRO A 260 14.76 13.05 0.88
N TRP A 261 13.79 13.46 1.66
CA TRP A 261 13.74 13.27 3.13
C TRP A 261 13.09 11.94 3.54
N VAL A 262 12.46 11.20 2.63
CA VAL A 262 11.86 9.89 2.89
C VAL A 262 12.88 8.81 2.54
N ARG A 263 13.73 8.48 3.48
CA ARG A 263 14.77 7.45 3.37
C ARG A 263 14.67 6.50 4.54
N THR A 264 15.26 5.32 4.43
CA THR A 264 15.14 4.17 5.32
C THR A 264 13.78 3.49 5.26
N HIS A 265 13.77 2.17 5.33
CA HIS A 265 12.56 1.35 5.18
C HIS A 265 11.41 1.81 6.08
N ARG A 266 11.70 2.14 7.36
CA ARG A 266 10.69 2.59 8.32
C ARG A 266 10.00 3.90 7.90
N ARG A 267 10.78 4.89 7.41
CA ARG A 267 10.21 6.17 6.95
C ARG A 267 9.43 5.99 5.65
N VAL A 268 9.94 5.16 4.74
CA VAL A 268 9.26 4.83 3.49
C VAL A 268 7.93 4.15 3.76
N HIS A 269 7.91 3.12 4.63
CA HIS A 269 6.69 2.44 5.02
C HIS A 269 5.64 3.42 5.54
N ARG A 270 5.99 4.26 6.52
CA ARG A 270 5.07 5.23 7.11
C ARG A 270 4.59 6.29 6.09
N TRP A 271 5.46 6.72 5.19
CA TRP A 271 5.09 7.65 4.13
C TRP A 271 4.07 7.03 3.17
N VAL A 272 4.33 5.81 2.72
CA VAL A 272 3.40 5.05 1.87
C VAL A 272 2.08 4.83 2.59
N GLN A 273 2.09 4.39 3.84
CA GLN A 273 0.89 4.23 4.68
C GLN A 273 0.03 5.51 4.67
N ALA A 274 0.64 6.65 4.93
CA ALA A 274 -0.09 7.92 4.94
C ALA A 274 -0.65 8.30 3.56
N LYS A 275 0.08 8.03 2.47
CA LYS A 275 -0.42 8.28 1.11
C LYS A 275 -1.59 7.36 0.76
N LEU A 276 -1.59 6.10 1.20
CA LEU A 276 -2.72 5.18 1.03
C LEU A 276 -3.96 5.69 1.79
N VAL A 277 -3.78 6.12 3.03
CA VAL A 277 -4.87 6.71 3.84
C VAL A 277 -5.44 7.95 3.16
N LEU A 278 -4.59 8.88 2.70
CA LEU A 278 -5.05 10.09 1.99
C LEU A 278 -5.83 9.76 0.71
N THR A 279 -5.38 8.75 -0.04
CA THR A 279 -6.08 8.30 -1.25
C THR A 279 -7.45 7.71 -0.91
N ALA A 280 -7.54 6.90 0.14
CA ALA A 280 -8.79 6.30 0.57
C ALA A 280 -9.79 7.35 1.07
N VAL A 281 -9.35 8.31 1.89
CA VAL A 281 -10.17 9.43 2.35
C VAL A 281 -10.68 10.25 1.18
N LYS A 282 -9.81 10.63 0.25
CA LYS A 282 -10.20 11.40 -0.93
C LYS A 282 -11.22 10.68 -1.80
N ARG A 283 -11.10 9.36 -1.93
CA ARG A 283 -12.08 8.54 -2.67
C ARG A 283 -13.43 8.51 -1.99
N ALA A 284 -13.47 8.39 -0.66
CA ALA A 284 -14.70 8.42 0.12
C ALA A 284 -15.44 9.76 -0.03
N ASP A 285 -14.73 10.89 0.03
CA ASP A 285 -15.32 12.22 -0.19
C ASP A 285 -15.94 12.35 -1.57
N CYS A 286 -15.28 11.85 -2.62
CA CYS A 286 -15.84 11.86 -3.97
C CYS A 286 -17.11 10.99 -4.10
N SER A 287 -17.13 9.82 -3.47
CA SER A 287 -18.30 8.93 -3.50
C SER A 287 -19.52 9.57 -2.83
N THR A 288 -19.34 10.32 -1.75
CA THR A 288 -20.41 11.02 -1.04
C THR A 288 -20.97 12.19 -1.86
N THR A 289 -20.17 12.82 -2.69
CA THR A 289 -20.57 13.96 -3.52
C THR A 289 -21.40 13.54 -4.74
N TYR A 290 -21.29 12.29 -5.20
CA TYR A 290 -22.04 11.76 -6.34
C TYR A 290 -23.35 11.05 -5.98
N VAL A 291 -23.64 10.88 -4.69
CA VAL A 291 -24.88 10.22 -4.18
C VAL A 291 -25.87 11.26 -3.58
N ALA A 292 -25.48 12.51 -3.52
CA ALA A 292 -26.36 13.63 -3.16
C ALA A 292 -26.80 14.42 -4.41
#